data_6e66130749094d6246a7874236975466
#
_entry.id   6e66130749094d6246a7874236975466
#
_cell.length_a   1.000
_cell.length_b   1.000
_cell.length_c   1.000
_cell.angle_alpha   90.00
_cell.angle_beta   90.00
_cell.angle_gamma   90.00
#
_symmetry.space_group_name_H-M   'P 1'
#
loop_
_entity.id
_entity.type
_entity.pdbx_description
1 polymer ?
#
loop_
_entity_poly.entity_id
_entity_poly.type
_entity_poly.pdbx_seq_one_letter_code
_entity_poly.pdbx_strand_id
1 'polypeptide(L)'
;MGFTLHLDGDGNVARPTLGLPAQATHKYSRGHAMVMSGPKLHTGASRLVAQAALAVGAGLVTIFGDKDALSEQAAHVTAIMLQEHDGNFDFIDDRVRALAVGPGVGVSLSLANDVLAFLSRKLPIVLDADALTCFASQPDVLFASLHQQAVLTPHEGEFLRLFPDLPLADKLSAACTAAKRAGSIILIKGSQSIIAAADGRTAIKHHATPWLATAGSGDVLTGIICGLLAQGQDAFEAAAIGAWLHGDIGVRFGPGLTADKMADLLPEVLTACLSDS
;
A
#
# COMPACT_ATOMS: atom_id res chain seq x y z
N MET A 1 12.65 -9.91 -7.00
CA MET A 1 13.22 -8.69 -7.60
C MET A 1 13.47 -7.73 -6.46
N GLY A 2 14.59 -7.02 -6.43
CA GLY A 2 14.88 -6.04 -5.39
C GLY A 2 14.99 -4.65 -6.01
N PHE A 3 14.32 -3.68 -5.42
CA PHE A 3 14.53 -2.28 -5.77
C PHE A 3 15.61 -1.66 -4.88
N THR A 4 16.36 -0.72 -5.44
CA THR A 4 17.21 0.20 -4.69
C THR A 4 16.55 1.57 -4.69
N LEU A 5 16.29 2.11 -3.50
CA LEU A 5 15.81 3.48 -3.31
C LEU A 5 16.96 4.45 -3.50
N HIS A 6 16.73 5.52 -4.26
CA HIS A 6 17.65 6.63 -4.39
C HIS A 6 17.00 7.90 -3.86
N LEU A 7 17.71 8.61 -3.00
CA LEU A 7 17.34 9.94 -2.53
C LEU A 7 18.41 10.95 -2.97
N ASP A 8 17.99 12.13 -3.40
CA ASP A 8 18.92 13.23 -3.63
C ASP A 8 19.37 13.91 -2.31
N GLY A 9 20.22 14.94 -2.41
CA GLY A 9 20.74 15.64 -1.24
C GLY A 9 19.69 16.34 -0.37
N ASP A 10 18.50 16.57 -0.90
CA ASP A 10 17.37 17.21 -0.22
C ASP A 10 16.33 16.16 0.27
N GLY A 11 16.61 14.88 0.10
CA GLY A 11 15.73 13.78 0.50
C GLY A 11 14.59 13.50 -0.48
N ASN A 12 14.65 14.03 -1.71
CA ASN A 12 13.64 13.72 -2.71
C ASN A 12 13.85 12.34 -3.31
N VAL A 13 12.77 11.61 -3.53
CA VAL A 13 12.81 10.29 -4.16
C VAL A 13 13.13 10.46 -5.65
N ALA A 14 14.31 9.98 -6.04
CA ALA A 14 14.72 9.83 -7.43
C ALA A 14 14.20 8.51 -8.02
N ARG A 15 14.37 8.33 -9.33
CA ARG A 15 14.01 7.09 -10.02
C ARG A 15 14.69 5.90 -9.35
N PRO A 16 13.94 4.93 -8.82
CA PRO A 16 14.53 3.74 -8.20
C PRO A 16 15.17 2.84 -9.27
N THR A 17 16.13 2.04 -8.86
CA THR A 17 16.75 1.03 -9.75
C THR A 17 16.18 -0.34 -9.44
N LEU A 18 15.73 -1.05 -10.47
CA LEU A 18 15.22 -2.42 -10.36
C LEU A 18 16.32 -3.41 -10.76
N GLY A 19 16.72 -4.27 -9.83
CA GLY A 19 17.63 -5.38 -10.09
C GLY A 19 16.92 -6.52 -10.84
N LEU A 20 17.65 -7.20 -11.72
CA LEU A 20 17.16 -8.38 -12.42
C LEU A 20 16.82 -9.51 -11.42
N PRO A 21 15.74 -10.27 -11.65
CA PRO A 21 15.43 -11.43 -10.81
C PRO A 21 16.47 -12.52 -10.97
N ALA A 22 16.75 -13.27 -9.89
CA ALA A 22 17.58 -14.46 -9.99
C ALA A 22 16.97 -15.48 -10.98
N GLN A 23 17.83 -16.19 -11.74
CA GLN A 23 17.36 -17.17 -12.74
C GLN A 23 16.47 -18.27 -12.16
N ALA A 24 16.70 -18.69 -10.92
CA ALA A 24 15.93 -19.72 -10.21
C ALA A 24 14.81 -19.13 -9.36
N THR A 25 13.95 -18.27 -9.94
CA THR A 25 12.85 -17.63 -9.23
C THR A 25 11.54 -18.40 -9.44
N HIS A 26 10.78 -18.66 -8.36
CA HIS A 26 9.43 -19.25 -8.44
C HIS A 26 8.41 -18.35 -7.73
N LYS A 27 7.11 -18.56 -7.97
CA LYS A 27 6.04 -17.67 -7.47
C LYS A 27 6.11 -17.40 -5.95
N TYR A 28 6.44 -18.39 -5.14
CA TYR A 28 6.53 -18.21 -3.69
C TYR A 28 7.76 -17.40 -3.24
N SER A 29 8.88 -17.48 -3.98
CA SER A 29 10.05 -16.66 -3.69
C SER A 29 9.85 -15.18 -4.03
N ARG A 30 8.86 -14.88 -4.89
CA ARG A 30 8.43 -13.51 -5.21
C ARG A 30 7.39 -12.95 -4.23
N GLY A 31 7.01 -13.74 -3.22
CA GLY A 31 6.11 -13.35 -2.14
C GLY A 31 4.63 -13.47 -2.46
N HIS A 32 3.84 -13.63 -1.41
CA HIS A 32 2.39 -13.72 -1.42
C HIS A 32 1.79 -12.51 -0.73
N ALA A 33 1.04 -11.69 -1.45
CA ALA A 33 0.26 -10.59 -0.93
C ALA A 33 -1.20 -11.00 -0.72
N MET A 34 -1.81 -10.59 0.38
CA MET A 34 -3.24 -10.76 0.60
C MET A 34 -3.93 -9.41 0.75
N VAL A 35 -5.13 -9.29 0.18
CA VAL A 35 -5.92 -8.06 0.12
C VAL A 35 -7.31 -8.32 0.68
N MET A 36 -7.73 -7.54 1.67
CA MET A 36 -9.08 -7.62 2.23
C MET A 36 -10.08 -7.01 1.26
N SER A 37 -11.14 -7.76 0.92
CA SER A 37 -12.23 -7.28 0.07
C SER A 37 -13.19 -6.40 0.87
N GLY A 38 -13.72 -5.36 0.22
CA GLY A 38 -14.97 -4.76 0.64
C GLY A 38 -16.15 -5.73 0.44
N PRO A 39 -17.32 -5.43 1.02
CA PRO A 39 -18.52 -6.23 0.86
C PRO A 39 -19.02 -6.17 -0.59
N LYS A 40 -19.99 -7.02 -0.93
CA LYS A 40 -20.67 -7.01 -2.24
C LYS A 40 -21.05 -5.60 -2.65
N LEU A 41 -20.87 -5.25 -3.92
CA LEU A 41 -21.02 -3.92 -4.54
C LEU A 41 -19.93 -2.88 -4.15
N HIS A 42 -19.01 -3.22 -3.26
CA HIS A 42 -17.87 -2.40 -2.87
C HIS A 42 -16.52 -3.11 -3.12
N THR A 43 -16.50 -4.07 -4.03
CA THR A 43 -15.34 -4.93 -4.33
C THR A 43 -14.30 -4.29 -5.26
N GLY A 44 -14.60 -3.13 -5.86
CA GLY A 44 -13.74 -2.49 -6.87
C GLY A 44 -12.36 -2.08 -6.32
N ALA A 45 -12.32 -1.44 -5.14
CA ALA A 45 -11.10 -0.98 -4.53
C ALA A 45 -10.11 -2.13 -4.28
N SER A 46 -10.56 -3.24 -3.70
CA SER A 46 -9.70 -4.42 -3.47
C SER A 46 -9.18 -5.06 -4.77
N ARG A 47 -9.93 -4.96 -5.89
CA ARG A 47 -9.41 -5.39 -7.21
C ARG A 47 -8.27 -4.51 -7.68
N LEU A 48 -8.40 -3.18 -7.56
CA LEU A 48 -7.33 -2.24 -7.92
C LEU A 48 -6.06 -2.51 -7.10
N VAL A 49 -6.22 -2.69 -5.78
CA VAL A 49 -5.12 -3.07 -4.89
C VAL A 49 -4.46 -4.37 -5.35
N ALA A 50 -5.25 -5.42 -5.60
CA ALA A 50 -4.73 -6.74 -5.95
C ALA A 50 -4.07 -6.76 -7.34
N GLN A 51 -4.64 -6.08 -8.33
CA GLN A 51 -4.05 -5.95 -9.66
C GLN A 51 -2.72 -5.20 -9.61
N ALA A 52 -2.64 -4.10 -8.87
CA ALA A 52 -1.41 -3.34 -8.72
C ALA A 52 -0.33 -4.14 -7.97
N ALA A 53 -0.69 -4.88 -6.91
CA ALA A 53 0.24 -5.76 -6.18
C ALA A 53 0.80 -6.87 -7.08
N LEU A 54 -0.02 -7.44 -7.95
CA LEU A 54 0.42 -8.45 -8.91
C LEU A 54 1.34 -7.83 -9.98
N ALA A 55 0.93 -6.69 -10.54
CA ALA A 55 1.63 -6.02 -11.62
C ALA A 55 3.02 -5.48 -11.19
N VAL A 56 3.18 -5.03 -9.93
CA VAL A 56 4.49 -4.59 -9.41
C VAL A 56 5.43 -5.75 -9.11
N GLY A 57 4.95 -7.00 -9.17
CA GLY A 57 5.80 -8.17 -9.14
C GLY A 57 5.59 -9.15 -7.98
N ALA A 58 4.56 -9.01 -7.14
CA ALA A 58 4.19 -10.07 -6.21
C ALA A 58 3.99 -11.39 -6.97
N GLY A 59 4.51 -12.49 -6.44
CA GLY A 59 4.44 -13.79 -7.11
C GLY A 59 3.07 -14.46 -7.02
N LEU A 60 2.29 -14.07 -6.00
CA LEU A 60 0.95 -14.54 -5.72
C LEU A 60 0.16 -13.44 -5.03
N VAL A 61 -1.09 -13.26 -5.46
CA VAL A 61 -2.03 -12.34 -4.80
C VAL A 61 -3.34 -13.07 -4.53
N THR A 62 -3.87 -12.90 -3.32
CA THR A 62 -5.18 -13.45 -2.93
C THR A 62 -6.05 -12.32 -2.39
N ILE A 63 -7.25 -12.18 -2.91
CA ILE A 63 -8.31 -11.38 -2.28
C ILE A 63 -9.06 -12.29 -1.31
N PHE A 64 -9.25 -11.84 -0.07
CA PHE A 64 -10.08 -12.54 0.92
C PHE A 64 -11.26 -11.71 1.36
N GLY A 65 -12.38 -12.35 1.63
CA GLY A 65 -13.63 -11.67 1.96
C GLY A 65 -14.77 -12.65 2.22
N ASP A 66 -15.96 -12.11 2.40
CA ASP A 66 -17.17 -12.94 2.50
C ASP A 66 -17.55 -13.57 1.15
N LYS A 67 -18.37 -14.60 1.20
CA LYS A 67 -18.79 -15.38 0.02
C LYS A 67 -19.44 -14.54 -1.07
N ASP A 68 -20.27 -13.56 -0.70
CA ASP A 68 -21.00 -12.74 -1.66
C ASP A 68 -20.05 -11.78 -2.41
N ALA A 69 -19.12 -11.15 -1.68
CA ALA A 69 -18.07 -10.33 -2.25
C ALA A 69 -17.17 -11.16 -3.18
N LEU A 70 -16.76 -12.36 -2.77
CA LEU A 70 -15.91 -13.23 -3.58
C LEU A 70 -16.62 -13.75 -4.83
N SER A 71 -17.94 -13.99 -4.77
CA SER A 71 -18.73 -14.36 -5.95
C SER A 71 -18.73 -13.25 -7.00
N GLU A 72 -18.76 -11.99 -6.58
CA GLU A 72 -18.60 -10.83 -7.46
C GLU A 72 -17.16 -10.73 -7.98
N GLN A 73 -16.14 -10.89 -7.10
CA GLN A 73 -14.74 -10.88 -7.49
C GLN A 73 -14.42 -11.91 -8.56
N ALA A 74 -14.97 -13.14 -8.44
CA ALA A 74 -14.72 -14.25 -9.38
C ALA A 74 -15.11 -13.92 -10.82
N ALA A 75 -16.04 -13.01 -11.03
CA ALA A 75 -16.45 -12.56 -12.38
C ALA A 75 -15.41 -11.61 -13.03
N HIS A 76 -14.47 -11.06 -12.26
CA HIS A 76 -13.59 -9.97 -12.71
C HIS A 76 -12.09 -10.29 -12.61
N VAL A 77 -11.69 -11.35 -11.92
CA VAL A 77 -10.28 -11.72 -11.75
C VAL A 77 -9.97 -13.09 -12.31
N THR A 78 -8.73 -13.27 -12.82
CA THR A 78 -8.27 -14.54 -13.39
C THR A 78 -7.00 -15.04 -12.69
N ALA A 79 -5.97 -14.21 -12.59
CA ALA A 79 -4.68 -14.57 -12.00
C ALA A 79 -4.61 -14.30 -10.48
N ILE A 80 -5.62 -13.66 -9.92
CA ILE A 80 -5.73 -13.36 -8.48
C ILE A 80 -6.58 -14.45 -7.83
N MET A 81 -6.08 -15.05 -6.76
CA MET A 81 -6.78 -16.08 -5.99
C MET A 81 -7.85 -15.48 -5.10
N LEU A 82 -8.83 -16.27 -4.74
CA LEU A 82 -9.91 -15.89 -3.84
C LEU A 82 -9.93 -16.83 -2.63
N GLN A 83 -10.10 -16.25 -1.43
CA GLN A 83 -10.16 -16.98 -0.17
C GLN A 83 -11.34 -16.48 0.67
N GLU A 84 -12.32 -17.34 0.88
CA GLU A 84 -13.44 -17.05 1.80
C GLU A 84 -12.97 -17.06 3.25
N HIS A 85 -13.51 -16.16 4.06
CA HIS A 85 -13.37 -16.17 5.50
C HIS A 85 -14.72 -15.90 6.20
N ASP A 86 -14.88 -16.49 7.36
CA ASP A 86 -16.05 -16.40 8.24
C ASP A 86 -15.73 -15.68 9.57
N GLY A 87 -14.68 -14.85 9.55
CA GLY A 87 -14.12 -14.22 10.76
C GLY A 87 -12.89 -14.96 11.32
N ASN A 88 -12.57 -16.14 10.80
CA ASN A 88 -11.32 -16.84 11.09
C ASN A 88 -10.26 -16.50 10.02
N PHE A 89 -9.06 -16.20 10.45
CA PHE A 89 -7.92 -15.83 9.59
C PHE A 89 -6.76 -16.84 9.64
N ASP A 90 -7.01 -18.11 9.99
CA ASP A 90 -6.00 -19.17 10.06
C ASP A 90 -5.37 -19.50 8.71
N PHE A 91 -6.04 -19.13 7.59
CA PHE A 91 -5.48 -19.23 6.25
C PHE A 91 -4.32 -18.24 5.98
N ILE A 92 -4.14 -17.23 6.83
CA ILE A 92 -2.96 -16.35 6.79
C ILE A 92 -1.81 -17.08 7.46
N ASP A 93 -1.15 -17.95 6.71
CA ASP A 93 -0.02 -18.77 7.15
C ASP A 93 1.35 -18.14 6.82
N ASP A 94 2.44 -18.83 7.13
CA ASP A 94 3.83 -18.35 6.95
C ASP A 94 4.22 -18.06 5.50
N ARG A 95 3.40 -18.46 4.53
CA ARG A 95 3.61 -18.15 3.10
C ARG A 95 3.15 -16.75 2.75
N VAL A 96 2.24 -16.18 3.54
CA VAL A 96 1.80 -14.79 3.38
C VAL A 96 2.91 -13.84 3.84
N ARG A 97 3.25 -12.89 3.00
CA ARG A 97 4.37 -11.98 3.25
C ARG A 97 3.92 -10.53 3.45
N ALA A 98 2.74 -10.16 2.98
CA ALA A 98 2.19 -8.82 3.18
C ALA A 98 0.66 -8.82 3.12
N LEU A 99 0.05 -7.87 3.83
CA LEU A 99 -1.39 -7.61 3.85
C LEU A 99 -1.69 -6.20 3.37
N ALA A 100 -2.82 -6.02 2.69
CA ALA A 100 -3.41 -4.70 2.41
C ALA A 100 -4.85 -4.68 2.93
N VAL A 101 -5.18 -3.70 3.77
CA VAL A 101 -6.46 -3.61 4.47
C VAL A 101 -6.99 -2.18 4.42
N GLY A 102 -8.28 -2.04 4.14
CA GLY A 102 -9.02 -0.80 4.28
C GLY A 102 -9.74 -0.31 3.03
N PRO A 103 -9.12 -0.28 1.84
CA PRO A 103 -9.79 0.23 0.64
C PRO A 103 -11.14 -0.45 0.38
N GLY A 104 -12.25 0.32 0.52
CA GLY A 104 -13.59 -0.12 0.22
C GLY A 104 -14.23 -1.12 1.21
N VAL A 105 -13.59 -1.40 2.35
CA VAL A 105 -14.10 -2.40 3.32
C VAL A 105 -15.30 -1.88 4.10
N GLY A 106 -15.38 -0.58 4.31
CA GLY A 106 -16.40 0.06 5.13
C GLY A 106 -15.98 0.20 6.60
N VAL A 107 -16.25 1.38 7.16
CA VAL A 107 -15.92 1.69 8.57
C VAL A 107 -16.84 0.90 9.52
N SER A 108 -16.25 0.06 10.37
CA SER A 108 -16.99 -0.75 11.36
C SER A 108 -16.09 -1.16 12.54
N LEU A 109 -16.71 -1.57 13.65
CA LEU A 109 -16.00 -2.16 14.78
C LEU A 109 -15.39 -3.52 14.40
N SER A 110 -16.02 -4.27 13.49
CA SER A 110 -15.45 -5.52 12.98
C SER A 110 -14.12 -5.25 12.28
N LEU A 111 -14.08 -4.28 11.36
CA LEU A 111 -12.84 -3.90 10.68
C LEU A 111 -11.74 -3.48 11.68
N ALA A 112 -12.10 -2.69 12.71
CA ALA A 112 -11.13 -2.28 13.72
C ALA A 112 -10.53 -3.50 14.45
N ASN A 113 -11.36 -4.47 14.84
CA ASN A 113 -10.91 -5.71 15.48
C ASN A 113 -10.03 -6.55 14.54
N ASP A 114 -10.41 -6.66 13.26
CA ASP A 114 -9.65 -7.39 12.25
C ASP A 114 -8.27 -6.75 12.02
N VAL A 115 -8.20 -5.41 11.93
CA VAL A 115 -6.93 -4.68 11.83
C VAL A 115 -6.03 -4.98 13.02
N LEU A 116 -6.55 -4.95 14.26
CA LEU A 116 -5.77 -5.27 15.45
C LEU A 116 -5.28 -6.73 15.45
N ALA A 117 -6.13 -7.67 15.00
CA ALA A 117 -5.77 -9.08 14.85
C ALA A 117 -4.65 -9.27 13.81
N PHE A 118 -4.70 -8.57 12.67
CA PHE A 118 -3.64 -8.62 11.66
C PHE A 118 -2.33 -8.01 12.18
N LEU A 119 -2.38 -6.87 12.85
CA LEU A 119 -1.20 -6.23 13.43
C LEU A 119 -0.51 -7.11 14.49
N SER A 120 -1.28 -7.92 15.23
CA SER A 120 -0.71 -8.85 16.21
C SER A 120 0.17 -9.94 15.58
N ARG A 121 -0.02 -10.26 14.29
CA ARG A 121 0.78 -11.23 13.53
C ARG A 121 2.16 -10.71 13.15
N LYS A 122 2.40 -9.40 13.27
CA LYS A 122 3.66 -8.71 12.91
C LYS A 122 4.10 -8.91 11.46
N LEU A 123 3.16 -9.23 10.58
CA LEU A 123 3.39 -9.28 9.14
C LEU A 123 3.46 -7.85 8.56
N PRO A 124 4.26 -7.63 7.50
CA PRO A 124 4.19 -6.40 6.75
C PRO A 124 2.75 -6.09 6.31
N ILE A 125 2.28 -4.87 6.56
CA ILE A 125 0.89 -4.50 6.30
C ILE A 125 0.79 -3.05 5.81
N VAL A 126 -0.11 -2.82 4.85
CA VAL A 126 -0.53 -1.48 4.43
C VAL A 126 -1.94 -1.24 4.95
N LEU A 127 -2.11 -0.14 5.70
CA LEU A 127 -3.40 0.34 6.19
C LEU A 127 -3.76 1.64 5.48
N ASP A 128 -4.91 1.65 4.80
CA ASP A 128 -5.40 2.81 4.05
C ASP A 128 -6.91 3.01 4.28
N ALA A 129 -7.43 4.17 3.93
CA ALA A 129 -8.86 4.47 3.86
C ALA A 129 -9.63 4.06 5.13
N ASP A 130 -10.58 3.11 5.01
CA ASP A 130 -11.47 2.70 6.08
C ASP A 130 -10.71 2.08 7.26
N ALA A 131 -9.57 1.39 7.03
CA ALA A 131 -8.73 0.85 8.09
C ALA A 131 -8.08 1.95 8.96
N LEU A 132 -7.89 3.15 8.44
CA LEU A 132 -7.44 4.31 9.20
C LEU A 132 -8.63 5.02 9.86
N THR A 133 -9.71 5.19 9.11
CA THR A 133 -10.89 5.93 9.53
C THR A 133 -11.60 5.28 10.73
N CYS A 134 -11.59 3.94 10.84
CA CYS A 134 -12.21 3.25 11.97
C CYS A 134 -11.53 3.53 13.33
N PHE A 135 -10.31 4.09 13.33
CA PHE A 135 -9.62 4.52 14.56
C PHE A 135 -9.63 6.04 14.79
N ALA A 136 -10.37 6.82 13.99
CA ALA A 136 -10.38 8.28 14.10
C ALA A 136 -10.81 8.80 15.49
N SER A 137 -11.66 8.07 16.21
CA SER A 137 -12.09 8.42 17.58
C SER A 137 -11.16 7.91 18.68
N GLN A 138 -10.33 6.91 18.39
CA GLN A 138 -9.43 6.26 19.35
C GLN A 138 -8.10 5.89 18.69
N PRO A 139 -7.33 6.87 18.18
CA PRO A 139 -6.10 6.59 17.42
C PRO A 139 -5.02 5.88 18.26
N ASP A 140 -4.97 6.11 19.57
CA ASP A 140 -4.00 5.47 20.46
C ASP A 140 -4.14 3.96 20.51
N VAL A 141 -5.35 3.42 20.29
CA VAL A 141 -5.58 1.96 20.19
C VAL A 141 -4.85 1.39 18.98
N LEU A 142 -4.91 2.08 17.85
CA LEU A 142 -4.16 1.71 16.65
C LEU A 142 -2.65 1.81 16.92
N PHE A 143 -2.18 2.96 17.44
CA PHE A 143 -0.75 3.22 17.63
C PHE A 143 -0.09 2.21 18.57
N ALA A 144 -0.78 1.78 19.63
CA ALA A 144 -0.27 0.75 20.54
C ALA A 144 -0.04 -0.63 19.87
N SER A 145 -0.69 -0.89 18.74
CA SER A 145 -0.62 -2.17 18.03
C SER A 145 0.34 -2.16 16.83
N LEU A 146 0.68 -0.97 16.32
CA LEU A 146 1.53 -0.79 15.14
C LEU A 146 2.96 -1.33 15.37
N HIS A 147 3.67 -1.49 14.29
CA HIS A 147 5.07 -1.94 14.27
C HIS A 147 5.81 -1.39 13.04
N GLN A 148 7.13 -1.51 13.00
CA GLN A 148 8.00 -0.94 11.96
C GLN A 148 7.73 -1.47 10.53
N GLN A 149 7.03 -2.61 10.39
CA GLN A 149 6.63 -3.17 9.10
C GLN A 149 5.21 -2.74 8.69
N ALA A 150 4.55 -1.86 9.45
CA ALA A 150 3.25 -1.29 9.10
C ALA A 150 3.43 0.04 8.37
N VAL A 151 2.74 0.18 7.23
CA VAL A 151 2.71 1.40 6.43
C VAL A 151 1.28 1.96 6.47
N LEU A 152 1.14 3.17 6.97
CA LEU A 152 -0.11 3.93 6.93
C LEU A 152 -0.04 4.92 5.78
N THR A 153 -1.09 4.96 4.94
CA THR A 153 -1.13 5.82 3.75
C THR A 153 -2.24 6.87 3.79
N PRO A 154 -2.35 7.69 4.86
CA PRO A 154 -3.42 8.67 4.96
C PRO A 154 -3.31 9.76 3.88
N HIS A 155 -4.44 10.21 3.33
CA HIS A 155 -4.52 11.55 2.75
C HIS A 155 -4.59 12.59 3.89
N GLU A 156 -4.46 13.88 3.57
CA GLU A 156 -4.39 14.95 4.57
C GLU A 156 -5.56 14.94 5.56
N GLY A 157 -6.78 14.68 5.08
CA GLY A 157 -7.97 14.62 5.94
C GLY A 157 -7.98 13.40 6.88
N GLU A 158 -7.49 12.24 6.46
CA GLU A 158 -7.32 11.05 7.31
C GLU A 158 -6.21 11.27 8.33
N PHE A 159 -5.10 11.89 7.90
CA PHE A 159 -4.00 12.24 8.78
C PHE A 159 -4.47 13.12 9.94
N LEU A 160 -5.20 14.20 9.66
CA LEU A 160 -5.69 15.12 10.68
C LEU A 160 -6.72 14.49 11.64
N ARG A 161 -7.43 13.43 11.23
CA ARG A 161 -8.31 12.67 12.14
C ARG A 161 -7.52 11.80 13.11
N LEU A 162 -6.40 11.20 12.66
CA LEU A 162 -5.53 10.37 13.51
C LEU A 162 -4.59 11.20 14.38
N PHE A 163 -4.15 12.38 13.88
CA PHE A 163 -3.18 13.26 14.52
C PHE A 163 -3.70 14.70 14.54
N PRO A 164 -4.80 14.97 15.29
CA PRO A 164 -5.45 16.29 15.28
C PRO A 164 -4.60 17.43 15.84
N ASP A 165 -3.55 17.10 16.61
CA ASP A 165 -2.59 18.02 17.20
C ASP A 165 -1.37 18.32 16.30
N LEU A 166 -1.27 17.66 15.12
CA LEU A 166 -0.15 17.85 14.18
C LEU A 166 -0.62 18.63 12.94
N PRO A 167 -0.42 19.96 12.89
CA PRO A 167 -0.82 20.76 11.73
C PRO A 167 0.04 20.45 10.51
N LEU A 168 -0.56 20.48 9.31
CA LEU A 168 0.11 20.22 8.05
C LEU A 168 0.81 21.45 7.42
N ALA A 169 0.96 22.54 8.17
CA ALA A 169 1.73 23.71 7.72
C ALA A 169 3.21 23.34 7.45
N ASP A 170 3.78 22.46 8.29
CA ASP A 170 5.04 21.77 8.04
C ASP A 170 4.75 20.27 7.98
N LYS A 171 4.44 19.81 6.76
CA LYS A 171 4.05 18.41 6.51
C LYS A 171 5.18 17.43 6.85
N LEU A 172 6.44 17.81 6.64
CA LEU A 172 7.58 16.94 6.95
C LEU A 172 7.72 16.73 8.47
N SER A 173 7.69 17.82 9.24
CA SER A 173 7.74 17.75 10.71
C SER A 173 6.56 16.97 11.28
N ALA A 174 5.36 17.19 10.74
CA ALA A 174 4.15 16.45 11.13
C ALA A 174 4.30 14.94 10.85
N ALA A 175 4.75 14.54 9.66
CA ALA A 175 4.99 13.15 9.31
C ALA A 175 6.03 12.48 10.21
N CYS A 176 7.15 13.15 10.49
CA CYS A 176 8.20 12.66 11.40
C CYS A 176 7.67 12.42 12.82
N THR A 177 6.90 13.38 13.34
CA THR A 177 6.32 13.27 14.69
C THR A 177 5.29 12.16 14.74
N ALA A 178 4.44 12.05 13.72
CA ALA A 178 3.44 10.99 13.60
C ALA A 178 4.08 9.59 13.51
N ALA A 179 5.14 9.43 12.69
CA ALA A 179 5.84 8.16 12.55
C ALA A 179 6.48 7.69 13.86
N LYS A 180 7.11 8.60 14.60
CA LYS A 180 7.67 8.31 15.94
C LYS A 180 6.59 7.91 16.93
N ARG A 181 5.46 8.66 16.97
CA ARG A 181 4.32 8.37 17.85
C ARG A 181 3.68 7.02 17.54
N ALA A 182 3.50 6.72 16.25
CA ALA A 182 2.88 5.48 15.78
C ALA A 182 3.83 4.27 15.76
N GLY A 183 5.15 4.47 15.86
CA GLY A 183 6.12 3.38 15.77
C GLY A 183 6.14 2.67 14.41
N SER A 184 5.74 3.37 13.33
CA SER A 184 5.48 2.79 12.01
C SER A 184 5.94 3.71 10.88
N ILE A 185 5.62 3.34 9.63
CA ILE A 185 5.84 4.18 8.46
C ILE A 185 4.57 4.99 8.17
N ILE A 186 4.71 6.30 8.00
CA ILE A 186 3.62 7.19 7.59
C ILE A 186 3.92 7.75 6.21
N LEU A 187 3.01 7.54 5.27
CA LEU A 187 3.00 8.15 3.95
C LEU A 187 1.81 9.11 3.85
N ILE A 188 2.04 10.41 3.99
CA ILE A 188 0.98 11.43 3.80
C ILE A 188 0.83 11.69 2.30
N LYS A 189 -0.31 11.28 1.75
CA LYS A 189 -0.65 11.48 0.33
C LYS A 189 -0.91 12.95 0.00
N GLY A 190 -0.54 13.37 -1.22
CA GLY A 190 -0.81 14.73 -1.73
C GLY A 190 -0.07 15.00 -3.02
N SER A 191 -0.14 16.25 -3.53
CA SER A 191 0.67 16.71 -4.66
C SER A 191 2.16 16.51 -4.39
N GLN A 192 2.58 16.77 -3.15
CA GLN A 192 3.82 16.32 -2.57
C GLN A 192 3.47 15.28 -1.51
N SER A 193 3.93 14.03 -1.69
CA SER A 193 3.79 13.00 -0.67
C SER A 193 5.04 12.98 0.22
N ILE A 194 4.82 12.87 1.54
CA ILE A 194 5.89 12.77 2.52
C ILE A 194 5.88 11.38 3.14
N ILE A 195 7.02 10.75 3.17
CA ILE A 195 7.23 9.45 3.81
C ILE A 195 8.17 9.64 5.01
N ALA A 196 7.76 9.15 6.17
CA ALA A 196 8.57 9.19 7.38
C ALA A 196 8.51 7.84 8.10
N ALA A 197 9.64 7.43 8.67
CA ALA A 197 9.77 6.23 9.49
C ALA A 197 10.02 6.60 10.96
N ALA A 198 9.65 5.70 11.86
CA ALA A 198 9.88 5.88 13.30
C ALA A 198 11.37 5.98 13.67
N ASP A 199 12.25 5.39 12.86
CA ASP A 199 13.71 5.43 13.03
C ASP A 199 14.36 6.76 12.57
N GLY A 200 13.57 7.67 12.00
CA GLY A 200 13.99 8.99 11.56
C GLY A 200 14.30 9.12 10.07
N ARG A 201 14.25 8.03 9.28
CA ARG A 201 14.34 8.11 7.81
C ARG A 201 13.16 8.91 7.27
N THR A 202 13.44 9.74 6.26
CA THR A 202 12.43 10.55 5.56
C THR A 202 12.66 10.53 4.06
N ALA A 203 11.58 10.65 3.30
CA ALA A 203 11.64 10.80 1.85
C ALA A 203 10.50 11.72 1.37
N ILE A 204 10.78 12.50 0.34
CA ILE A 204 9.84 13.45 -0.24
C ILE A 204 9.61 13.07 -1.70
N LYS A 205 8.36 12.85 -2.06
CA LYS A 205 8.00 12.54 -3.45
C LYS A 205 7.34 13.75 -4.09
N HIS A 206 8.05 14.41 -5.00
CA HIS A 206 7.55 15.52 -5.82
C HIS A 206 7.00 15.07 -7.19
N HIS A 207 7.41 13.89 -7.64
CA HIS A 207 7.08 13.35 -8.95
C HIS A 207 5.60 12.95 -9.03
N ALA A 208 4.72 13.95 -9.21
CA ALA A 208 3.28 13.80 -9.26
C ALA A 208 2.66 14.67 -10.35
N THR A 209 1.46 14.32 -10.75
CA THR A 209 0.65 15.06 -11.72
C THR A 209 -0.79 15.16 -11.23
N PRO A 210 -1.52 16.24 -11.58
CA PRO A 210 -2.95 16.36 -11.26
C PRO A 210 -3.81 15.22 -11.82
N TRP A 211 -3.35 14.50 -12.85
CA TRP A 211 -4.06 13.35 -13.43
C TRP A 211 -4.21 12.17 -12.47
N LEU A 212 -3.42 12.12 -11.38
CA LEU A 212 -3.59 11.14 -10.30
C LEU A 212 -4.80 11.44 -9.39
N ALA A 213 -5.44 12.59 -9.51
CA ALA A 213 -6.65 12.94 -8.78
C ALA A 213 -7.88 12.28 -9.39
N THR A 214 -7.87 10.94 -9.46
CA THR A 214 -8.97 10.09 -9.92
C THR A 214 -9.35 9.08 -8.85
N ALA A 215 -10.63 8.69 -8.79
CA ALA A 215 -11.09 7.68 -7.83
C ALA A 215 -10.33 6.35 -8.02
N GLY A 216 -9.92 5.73 -6.92
CA GLY A 216 -9.18 4.48 -6.96
C GLY A 216 -7.66 4.61 -7.10
N SER A 217 -7.13 5.80 -7.39
CA SER A 217 -5.68 6.03 -7.51
C SER A 217 -4.91 5.69 -6.22
N GLY A 218 -5.49 6.01 -5.04
CA GLY A 218 -4.93 5.62 -3.75
C GLY A 218 -4.90 4.11 -3.54
N ASP A 219 -5.94 3.41 -4.03
CA ASP A 219 -6.02 1.95 -3.93
C ASP A 219 -4.89 1.28 -4.73
N VAL A 220 -4.58 1.83 -5.92
CA VAL A 220 -3.43 1.38 -6.73
C VAL A 220 -2.12 1.60 -5.99
N LEU A 221 -1.91 2.76 -5.34
CA LEU A 221 -0.72 3.02 -4.52
C LEU A 221 -0.60 2.00 -3.38
N THR A 222 -1.69 1.73 -2.67
CA THR A 222 -1.76 0.71 -1.62
C THR A 222 -1.35 -0.67 -2.16
N GLY A 223 -1.82 -1.04 -3.35
CA GLY A 223 -1.45 -2.28 -4.02
C GLY A 223 0.03 -2.35 -4.40
N ILE A 224 0.59 -1.28 -4.97
CA ILE A 224 2.02 -1.21 -5.29
C ILE A 224 2.86 -1.43 -4.03
N ILE A 225 2.57 -0.71 -2.95
CA ILE A 225 3.31 -0.84 -1.69
C ILE A 225 3.18 -2.27 -1.14
N CYS A 226 1.97 -2.83 -1.09
CA CYS A 226 1.73 -4.19 -0.62
C CYS A 226 2.51 -5.23 -1.44
N GLY A 227 2.54 -5.09 -2.77
CA GLY A 227 3.29 -5.97 -3.65
C GLY A 227 4.80 -5.88 -3.45
N LEU A 228 5.35 -4.70 -3.15
CA LEU A 228 6.76 -4.50 -2.80
C LEU A 228 7.09 -5.13 -1.44
N LEU A 229 6.25 -4.95 -0.43
CA LEU A 229 6.37 -5.59 0.88
C LEU A 229 6.37 -7.12 0.75
N ALA A 230 5.46 -7.66 -0.06
CA ALA A 230 5.38 -9.11 -0.30
C ALA A 230 6.66 -9.67 -0.90
N GLN A 231 7.37 -8.88 -1.70
CA GLN A 231 8.68 -9.23 -2.28
C GLN A 231 9.84 -9.08 -1.30
N GLY A 232 9.58 -8.62 -0.05
CA GLY A 232 10.57 -8.48 1.00
C GLY A 232 11.30 -7.13 1.01
N GLN A 233 10.76 -6.12 0.31
CA GLN A 233 11.29 -4.75 0.39
C GLN A 233 11.08 -4.20 1.81
N ASP A 234 12.04 -3.44 2.35
CA ASP A 234 11.89 -2.69 3.60
C ASP A 234 10.65 -1.78 3.54
N ALA A 235 9.93 -1.64 4.65
CA ALA A 235 8.63 -0.95 4.65
C ALA A 235 8.75 0.54 4.27
N PHE A 236 9.81 1.23 4.72
CA PHE A 236 10.06 2.61 4.33
C PHE A 236 10.40 2.72 2.84
N GLU A 237 11.27 1.84 2.34
CA GLU A 237 11.64 1.81 0.94
C GLU A 237 10.44 1.44 0.06
N ALA A 238 9.63 0.45 0.46
CA ALA A 238 8.41 0.08 -0.26
C ALA A 238 7.43 1.25 -0.40
N ALA A 239 7.27 2.05 0.67
CA ALA A 239 6.43 3.25 0.64
C ALA A 239 6.99 4.33 -0.29
N ALA A 240 8.30 4.62 -0.23
CA ALA A 240 8.96 5.64 -1.04
C ALA A 240 9.00 5.25 -2.53
N ILE A 241 9.43 4.03 -2.85
CA ILE A 241 9.47 3.47 -4.20
C ILE A 241 8.05 3.39 -4.78
N GLY A 242 7.10 2.88 -3.99
CA GLY A 242 5.69 2.79 -4.39
C GLY A 242 5.09 4.14 -4.75
N ALA A 243 5.38 5.18 -3.96
CA ALA A 243 4.97 6.54 -4.24
C ALA A 243 5.59 7.08 -5.54
N TRP A 244 6.86 6.77 -5.80
CA TRP A 244 7.53 7.17 -7.04
C TRP A 244 6.93 6.47 -8.26
N LEU A 245 6.79 5.13 -8.23
CA LEU A 245 6.19 4.35 -9.32
C LEU A 245 4.78 4.82 -9.65
N HIS A 246 3.96 5.06 -8.64
CA HIS A 246 2.62 5.60 -8.78
C HIS A 246 2.62 6.99 -9.43
N GLY A 247 3.58 7.86 -9.06
CA GLY A 247 3.77 9.17 -9.69
C GLY A 247 4.14 9.07 -11.16
N ASP A 248 5.07 8.18 -11.51
CA ASP A 248 5.57 7.98 -12.86
C ASP A 248 4.48 7.44 -13.81
N ILE A 249 3.59 6.56 -13.32
CA ILE A 249 2.39 6.16 -14.06
C ILE A 249 1.59 7.39 -14.48
N GLY A 250 1.31 8.30 -13.55
CA GLY A 250 0.53 9.50 -13.83
C GLY A 250 1.20 10.43 -14.84
N VAL A 251 2.52 10.59 -14.74
CA VAL A 251 3.30 11.43 -15.66
C VAL A 251 3.32 10.84 -17.07
N ARG A 252 3.51 9.54 -17.21
CA ARG A 252 3.58 8.86 -18.51
C ARG A 252 2.24 8.82 -19.23
N PHE A 253 1.16 8.50 -18.51
CA PHE A 253 -0.16 8.41 -19.13
C PHE A 253 -0.76 9.80 -19.42
N GLY A 254 -0.71 10.73 -18.47
CA GLY A 254 -1.23 12.07 -18.63
C GLY A 254 -2.77 12.14 -18.64
N PRO A 255 -3.36 12.96 -19.55
CA PRO A 255 -4.80 13.18 -19.62
C PRO A 255 -5.61 11.90 -19.85
N GLY A 256 -6.71 11.75 -19.12
CA GLY A 256 -7.61 10.59 -19.26
C GLY A 256 -7.20 9.36 -18.43
N LEU A 257 -6.21 9.49 -17.53
CA LEU A 257 -5.83 8.43 -16.61
C LEU A 257 -7.02 8.04 -15.72
N THR A 258 -7.29 6.76 -15.66
CA THR A 258 -8.21 6.15 -14.69
C THR A 258 -7.48 5.08 -13.89
N ALA A 259 -7.92 4.83 -12.66
CA ALA A 259 -7.28 3.84 -11.78
C ALA A 259 -7.24 2.43 -12.40
N ASP A 260 -8.27 2.06 -13.16
CA ASP A 260 -8.33 0.76 -13.84
C ASP A 260 -7.17 0.51 -14.82
N LYS A 261 -6.57 1.58 -15.37
CA LYS A 261 -5.47 1.49 -16.34
C LYS A 261 -4.09 1.54 -15.70
N MET A 262 -4.00 1.95 -14.43
CA MET A 262 -2.71 2.17 -13.79
C MET A 262 -1.89 0.88 -13.63
N ALA A 263 -2.53 -0.23 -13.30
CA ALA A 263 -1.85 -1.53 -13.18
C ALA A 263 -1.27 -2.01 -14.53
N ASP A 264 -1.94 -1.72 -15.64
CA ASP A 264 -1.50 -2.08 -16.99
C ASP A 264 -0.24 -1.30 -17.43
N LEU A 265 -0.01 -0.12 -16.84
CA LEU A 265 1.15 0.74 -17.14
C LEU A 265 2.39 0.39 -16.29
N LEU A 266 2.21 -0.33 -15.17
CA LEU A 266 3.33 -0.69 -14.29
C LEU A 266 4.48 -1.42 -15.02
N PRO A 267 4.26 -2.38 -15.95
CA PRO A 267 5.35 -3.04 -16.65
C PRO A 267 6.26 -2.08 -17.43
N GLU A 268 5.71 -1.02 -18.02
CA GLU A 268 6.50 -0.01 -18.72
C GLU A 268 7.35 0.81 -17.74
N VAL A 269 6.75 1.24 -16.63
CA VAL A 269 7.45 1.98 -15.55
C VAL A 269 8.56 1.13 -14.95
N LEU A 270 8.29 -0.16 -14.69
CA LEU A 270 9.28 -1.11 -14.15
C LEU A 270 10.45 -1.31 -15.12
N THR A 271 10.15 -1.42 -16.43
CA THR A 271 11.19 -1.54 -17.47
C THR A 271 12.11 -0.32 -17.48
N ALA A 272 11.56 0.87 -17.30
CA ALA A 272 12.36 2.10 -17.21
C ALA A 272 13.23 2.18 -15.93
N CYS A 273 12.91 1.38 -14.91
CA CYS A 273 13.69 1.28 -13.67
C CYS A 273 14.79 0.20 -13.73
N LEU A 274 14.84 -0.63 -14.78
CA LEU A 274 15.90 -1.64 -14.88
C LEU A 274 17.28 -0.96 -14.87
N SER A 275 18.22 -1.56 -14.12
CA SER A 275 19.61 -1.17 -14.16
C SER A 275 20.16 -1.43 -15.57
N ASP A 276 20.89 -0.47 -16.13
CA ASP A 276 21.67 -0.71 -17.33
C ASP A 276 22.64 -1.87 -17.04
N SER A 277 22.50 -2.97 -17.78
CA SER A 277 23.34 -4.18 -17.66
C SER A 277 24.70 -3.99 -18.29
#